data_b9380c59d009ebf23e59ce8a1b9e44ab
#
_entry.id   b9380c59d009ebf23e59ce8a1b9e44ab
#
_cell.length_a   1.000
_cell.length_b   1.000
_cell.length_c   1.000
_cell.angle_alpha   90.00
_cell.angle_beta   90.00
_cell.angle_gamma   90.00
#
_symmetry.space_group_name_H-M   'P 1'
#
loop_
_entity.id
_entity.type
_entity.pdbx_description
1 polymer ?
#
loop_
_entity_poly.entity_id
_entity_poly.type
_entity_poly.pdbx_seq_one_letter_code
_entity_poly.pdbx_strand_id
1 'polypeptide(L)'
;MYLLLYAFWLILFGQVTLEICLLGLAVVAAVALLNYRLVGYSPRQELRLLRRVPLFLAYLGVLIWEILKANCAVIGMLLRGKRAIDPVLVTVRVPLRTEFARFMLANSITLTPGTITVDADSDRFTVHCLHGRLIAGIEDSTFVHLLQKMEG
;
A
#
# COMPACT_ATOMS: atom_id res chain seq x y z
N MET A 1 -1.19 15.37 8.35
CA MET A 1 -2.11 14.52 9.15
C MET A 1 -3.25 15.33 9.74
N TYR A 2 -2.96 16.38 10.50
CA TYR A 2 -3.99 17.20 11.17
C TYR A 2 -4.95 17.91 10.20
N LEU A 3 -4.44 18.36 9.06
CA LEU A 3 -5.24 18.98 8.01
C LEU A 3 -6.19 17.98 7.36
N LEU A 4 -5.76 16.74 7.17
CA LEU A 4 -6.62 15.66 6.69
C LEU A 4 -7.67 15.27 7.75
N LEU A 5 -7.32 15.25 9.02
CA LEU A 5 -8.25 15.00 10.11
C LEU A 5 -9.34 16.08 10.16
N TYR A 6 -8.96 17.35 9.99
CA TYR A 6 -9.89 18.45 9.92
C TYR A 6 -10.80 18.39 8.69
N ALA A 7 -10.24 18.08 7.53
CA ALA A 7 -11.02 17.89 6.31
C ALA A 7 -12.01 16.71 6.45
N PHE A 8 -11.56 15.60 7.06
CA PHE A 8 -12.41 14.46 7.36
C PHE A 8 -13.56 14.82 8.32
N TRP A 9 -13.28 15.63 9.35
CA TRP A 9 -14.29 16.17 10.26
C TRP A 9 -15.37 16.93 9.51
N LEU A 10 -14.98 17.86 8.63
CA LEU A 10 -15.93 18.66 7.83
C LEU A 10 -16.78 17.79 6.90
N ILE A 11 -16.17 16.77 6.27
CA ILE A 11 -16.88 15.82 5.39
C ILE A 11 -17.93 15.03 6.20
N LEU A 12 -17.58 14.59 7.41
CA LEU A 12 -18.45 13.77 8.25
C LEU A 12 -19.70 14.52 8.69
N PHE A 13 -19.59 15.81 8.97
CA PHE A 13 -20.73 16.63 9.36
C PHE A 13 -21.59 17.12 8.19
N GLY A 14 -21.04 17.10 6.96
CA GLY A 14 -21.77 17.47 5.74
C GLY A 14 -22.25 18.93 5.68
N GLN A 15 -21.93 19.72 6.70
CA GLN A 15 -22.31 21.14 6.82
C GLN A 15 -21.12 21.94 7.31
N VAL A 16 -20.91 23.13 6.73
CA VAL A 16 -19.82 24.04 7.11
C VAL A 16 -20.44 25.21 7.86
N THR A 17 -20.66 25.04 9.16
CA THR A 17 -21.09 26.14 10.05
C THR A 17 -19.90 26.61 10.91
N LEU A 18 -19.96 27.84 11.39
CA LEU A 18 -18.91 28.39 12.27
C LEU A 18 -18.68 27.52 13.52
N GLU A 19 -19.76 26.99 14.07
CA GLU A 19 -19.70 26.11 15.26
C GLU A 19 -18.97 24.80 14.96
N ILE A 20 -19.28 24.14 13.85
CA ILE A 20 -18.63 22.90 13.41
C ILE A 20 -17.15 23.14 13.11
N CYS A 21 -16.82 24.28 12.49
CA CYS A 21 -15.44 24.65 12.22
C CYS A 21 -14.64 24.88 13.51
N LEU A 22 -15.18 25.60 14.47
CA LEU A 22 -14.53 25.86 15.75
C LEU A 22 -14.37 24.58 16.60
N LEU A 23 -15.41 23.75 16.65
CA LEU A 23 -15.35 22.46 17.33
C LEU A 23 -14.32 21.54 16.68
N GLY A 24 -14.31 21.45 15.36
CA GLY A 24 -13.32 20.67 14.62
C GLY A 24 -11.89 21.13 14.90
N LEU A 25 -11.67 22.45 14.92
CA LEU A 25 -10.36 23.01 15.26
C LEU A 25 -9.93 22.65 16.70
N ALA A 26 -10.86 22.73 17.65
CA ALA A 26 -10.59 22.37 19.04
C ALA A 26 -10.26 20.88 19.20
N VAL A 27 -11.00 19.99 18.52
CA VAL A 27 -10.73 18.54 18.51
C VAL A 27 -9.38 18.23 17.88
N VAL A 28 -9.06 18.81 16.72
CA VAL A 28 -7.77 18.63 16.07
C VAL A 28 -6.61 19.16 16.92
N ALA A 29 -6.80 20.29 17.59
CA ALA A 29 -5.81 20.84 18.51
C ALA A 29 -5.59 19.93 19.74
N ALA A 30 -6.66 19.38 20.31
CA ALA A 30 -6.59 18.42 21.42
C ALA A 30 -5.85 17.15 21.01
N VAL A 31 -6.16 16.59 19.84
CA VAL A 31 -5.47 15.41 19.28
C VAL A 31 -4.00 15.71 19.00
N ALA A 32 -3.69 16.91 18.48
CA ALA A 32 -2.31 17.33 18.23
C ALA A 32 -1.50 17.43 19.52
N LEU A 33 -2.11 18.00 20.59
CA LEU A 33 -1.49 18.13 21.90
C LEU A 33 -1.24 16.77 22.56
N LEU A 34 -2.21 15.86 22.45
CA LEU A 34 -2.10 14.48 22.94
C LEU A 34 -0.97 13.72 22.23
N ASN A 35 -0.93 13.79 20.91
CA ASN A 35 0.13 13.16 20.12
C ASN A 35 1.51 13.74 20.42
N TYR A 36 1.61 15.06 20.64
CA TYR A 36 2.86 15.69 21.04
C TYR A 36 3.33 15.20 22.41
N ARG A 37 2.42 15.08 23.39
CA ARG A 37 2.76 14.63 24.75
C ARG A 37 3.04 13.14 24.89
N LEU A 38 2.27 12.28 24.18
CA LEU A 38 2.34 10.83 24.34
C LEU A 38 3.32 10.16 23.38
N VAL A 39 3.42 10.65 22.15
CA VAL A 39 4.17 9.99 21.07
C VAL A 39 5.44 10.77 20.69
N GLY A 40 5.60 12.01 21.17
CA GLY A 40 6.74 12.87 20.77
C GLY A 40 6.72 13.24 19.29
N TYR A 41 5.54 13.21 18.67
CA TYR A 41 5.38 13.41 17.22
C TYR A 41 5.70 14.85 16.83
N SER A 42 6.74 15.04 16.01
CA SER A 42 7.18 16.35 15.55
C SER A 42 6.50 16.76 14.24
N PRO A 43 6.08 18.05 14.08
CA PRO A 43 5.52 18.57 12.83
C PRO A 43 6.45 18.42 11.61
N ARG A 44 7.75 18.31 11.85
CA ARG A 44 8.75 18.05 10.78
C ARG A 44 8.60 16.66 10.16
N GLN A 45 8.07 15.69 10.89
CA GLN A 45 7.79 14.35 10.37
C GLN A 45 6.58 14.36 9.42
N GLU A 46 5.60 15.23 9.69
CA GLU A 46 4.42 15.41 8.84
C GLU A 46 4.80 15.98 7.45
N LEU A 47 5.71 16.95 7.40
CA LEU A 47 6.19 17.51 6.13
C LEU A 47 6.97 16.47 5.31
N ARG A 48 7.67 15.58 5.98
CA ARG A 48 8.39 14.46 5.33
C ARG A 48 7.43 13.42 4.77
N LEU A 49 6.32 13.17 5.49
CA LEU A 49 5.25 12.29 5.04
C LEU A 49 4.52 12.86 3.81
N LEU A 50 4.21 14.16 3.82
CA LEU A 50 3.59 14.85 2.68
C LEU A 50 4.43 14.77 1.40
N ARG A 51 5.75 14.80 1.50
CA ARG A 51 6.65 14.62 0.35
C ARG A 51 6.59 13.20 -0.24
N ARG A 52 6.16 12.21 0.54
CA ARG A 52 6.02 10.81 0.09
C ARG A 52 4.64 10.50 -0.51
N VAL A 53 3.65 11.39 -0.30
CA VAL A 53 2.29 11.22 -0.84
C VAL A 53 2.27 11.01 -2.35
N PRO A 54 2.96 11.82 -3.20
CA PRO A 54 2.92 11.61 -4.64
C PRO A 54 3.51 10.26 -5.05
N LEU A 55 4.55 9.80 -4.34
CA LEU A 55 5.15 8.50 -4.59
C LEU A 55 4.21 7.36 -4.20
N PHE A 56 3.48 7.53 -3.09
CA PHE A 56 2.45 6.59 -2.65
C PHE A 56 1.27 6.53 -3.62
N LEU A 57 0.83 7.67 -4.14
CA LEU A 57 -0.21 7.73 -5.19
C LEU A 57 0.24 7.06 -6.49
N ALA A 58 1.49 7.26 -6.88
CA ALA A 58 2.07 6.56 -8.03
C ALA A 58 2.09 5.04 -7.80
N TYR A 59 2.45 4.60 -6.59
CA TYR A 59 2.40 3.19 -6.20
C TYR A 59 0.99 2.61 -6.29
N LEU A 60 -0.02 3.32 -5.78
CA LEU A 60 -1.43 2.91 -5.91
C LEU A 60 -1.88 2.82 -7.37
N GLY A 61 -1.47 3.75 -8.21
CA GLY A 61 -1.75 3.71 -9.65
C GLY A 61 -1.16 2.47 -10.32
N VAL A 62 0.09 2.14 -10.00
CA VAL A 62 0.75 0.92 -10.49
C VAL A 62 0.04 -0.33 -9.95
N LEU A 63 -0.35 -0.34 -8.67
CA LEU A 63 -1.08 -1.44 -8.07
C LEU A 63 -2.40 -1.71 -8.79
N ILE A 64 -3.21 -0.69 -9.02
CA ILE A 64 -4.48 -0.80 -9.74
C ILE A 64 -4.24 -1.37 -11.15
N TRP A 65 -3.22 -0.87 -11.85
CA TRP A 65 -2.87 -1.35 -13.19
C TRP A 65 -2.46 -2.82 -13.19
N GLU A 66 -1.62 -3.24 -12.24
CA GLU A 66 -1.21 -4.64 -12.11
C GLU A 66 -2.39 -5.56 -11.76
N ILE A 67 -3.31 -5.13 -10.88
CA ILE A 67 -4.54 -5.85 -10.57
C ILE A 67 -5.38 -6.05 -11.84
N LEU A 68 -5.55 -5.02 -12.66
CA LEU A 68 -6.31 -5.13 -13.91
C LEU A 68 -5.66 -6.11 -14.90
N LYS A 69 -4.35 -6.04 -15.09
CA LYS A 69 -3.61 -6.98 -15.94
C LYS A 69 -3.73 -8.42 -15.44
N ALA A 70 -3.57 -8.63 -14.15
CA ALA A 70 -3.66 -9.94 -13.53
C ALA A 70 -5.08 -10.52 -13.65
N ASN A 71 -6.11 -9.72 -13.47
CA ASN A 71 -7.50 -10.15 -13.73
C ASN A 71 -7.67 -10.66 -15.17
N CYS A 72 -7.20 -9.91 -16.16
CA CYS A 72 -7.24 -10.33 -17.56
C CYS A 72 -6.47 -11.64 -17.79
N ALA A 73 -5.29 -11.78 -17.18
CA ALA A 73 -4.47 -12.99 -17.29
C ALA A 73 -5.18 -14.21 -16.66
N VAL A 74 -5.73 -14.07 -15.46
CA VAL A 74 -6.47 -15.14 -14.76
C VAL A 74 -7.72 -15.55 -15.53
N ILE A 75 -8.50 -14.58 -16.04
CA ILE A 75 -9.67 -14.85 -16.90
C ILE A 75 -9.22 -15.64 -18.14
N GLY A 76 -8.12 -15.23 -18.79
CA GLY A 76 -7.57 -15.94 -19.92
C GLY A 76 -7.14 -17.37 -19.60
N MET A 77 -6.60 -17.62 -18.41
CA MET A 77 -6.26 -18.98 -17.94
C MET A 77 -7.53 -19.82 -17.70
N LEU A 78 -8.55 -19.24 -17.06
CA LEU A 78 -9.82 -19.93 -16.81
C LEU A 78 -10.51 -20.34 -18.11
N LEU A 79 -10.52 -19.48 -19.13
CA LEU A 79 -11.11 -19.77 -20.43
C LEU A 79 -10.36 -20.87 -21.20
N ARG A 80 -9.05 -21.03 -20.95
CA ARG A 80 -8.23 -22.11 -21.53
C ARG A 80 -8.38 -23.44 -20.79
N GLY A 81 -9.08 -23.46 -19.65
CA GLY A 81 -9.38 -24.62 -18.84
C GLY A 81 -8.21 -25.10 -17.95
N LYS A 82 -8.43 -26.23 -17.30
CA LYS A 82 -7.53 -26.78 -16.25
C LYS A 82 -6.05 -26.94 -16.68
N ARG A 83 -5.77 -27.10 -17.97
CA ARG A 83 -4.39 -27.26 -18.48
C ARG A 83 -3.55 -25.98 -18.41
N ALA A 84 -4.20 -24.82 -18.22
CA ALA A 84 -3.51 -23.53 -18.11
C ALA A 84 -3.21 -23.14 -16.66
N ILE A 85 -3.66 -23.94 -15.70
CA ILE A 85 -3.47 -23.71 -14.27
C ILE A 85 -2.47 -24.77 -13.77
N ASP A 86 -1.31 -24.27 -13.31
CA ASP A 86 -0.23 -25.09 -12.75
C ASP A 86 0.23 -24.41 -11.45
N PRO A 87 -0.45 -24.72 -10.31
CA PRO A 87 -0.16 -24.05 -9.05
C PRO A 87 1.25 -24.38 -8.57
N VAL A 88 2.00 -23.34 -8.21
CA VAL A 88 3.39 -23.47 -7.79
C VAL A 88 3.67 -22.54 -6.62
N LEU A 89 4.55 -23.00 -5.73
CA LEU A 89 5.16 -22.19 -4.69
C LEU A 89 6.51 -21.67 -5.21
N VAL A 90 6.66 -20.36 -5.24
CA VAL A 90 7.89 -19.70 -5.72
C VAL A 90 8.43 -18.84 -4.59
N THR A 91 9.72 -18.95 -4.31
CA THR A 91 10.42 -18.04 -3.41
C THR A 91 11.21 -17.02 -4.21
N VAL A 92 10.89 -15.76 -4.05
CA VAL A 92 11.57 -14.62 -4.68
C VAL A 92 12.34 -13.83 -3.63
N ARG A 93 13.44 -13.20 -4.03
CA ARG A 93 14.25 -12.36 -3.14
C ARG A 93 14.11 -10.91 -3.56
N VAL A 94 13.59 -10.08 -2.65
CA VAL A 94 13.44 -8.65 -2.88
C VAL A 94 14.10 -7.89 -1.74
N PRO A 95 15.23 -7.22 -1.98
CA PRO A 95 15.98 -6.52 -0.94
C PRO A 95 15.28 -5.21 -0.56
N LEU A 96 14.31 -5.30 0.35
CA LEU A 96 13.65 -4.16 0.97
C LEU A 96 14.15 -3.98 2.41
N ARG A 97 14.47 -2.73 2.78
CA ARG A 97 15.11 -2.41 4.07
C ARG A 97 14.10 -2.28 5.21
N THR A 98 12.93 -1.72 4.93
CA THR A 98 11.92 -1.41 5.96
C THR A 98 10.84 -2.49 6.02
N GLU A 99 10.34 -2.76 7.23
CA GLU A 99 9.18 -3.65 7.43
C GLU A 99 7.95 -3.15 6.71
N PHE A 100 7.77 -1.81 6.66
CA PHE A 100 6.66 -1.21 5.95
C PHE A 100 6.68 -1.53 4.45
N ALA A 101 7.84 -1.43 3.79
CA ALA A 101 7.94 -1.75 2.37
C ALA A 101 7.72 -3.26 2.11
N ARG A 102 8.23 -4.14 2.98
CA ARG A 102 7.97 -5.58 2.92
C ARG A 102 6.49 -5.90 3.07
N PHE A 103 5.85 -5.29 4.07
CA PHE A 103 4.40 -5.42 4.28
C PHE A 103 3.60 -4.94 3.06
N MET A 104 3.95 -3.79 2.51
CA MET A 104 3.30 -3.25 1.31
C MET A 104 3.45 -4.19 0.11
N LEU A 105 4.65 -4.72 -0.13
CA LEU A 105 4.89 -5.67 -1.24
C LEU A 105 4.09 -6.96 -1.05
N ALA A 106 4.13 -7.57 0.14
CA ALA A 106 3.41 -8.80 0.45
C ALA A 106 1.88 -8.65 0.22
N ASN A 107 1.32 -7.52 0.67
CA ASN A 107 -0.09 -7.23 0.44
C ASN A 107 -0.39 -6.97 -1.04
N SER A 108 0.48 -6.27 -1.77
CA SER A 108 0.27 -6.02 -3.19
C SER A 108 0.30 -7.30 -4.03
N ILE A 109 1.19 -8.24 -3.70
CA ILE A 109 1.21 -9.57 -4.30
C ILE A 109 -0.11 -10.31 -4.02
N THR A 110 -0.58 -10.25 -2.78
CA THR A 110 -1.83 -10.93 -2.38
C THR A 110 -3.08 -10.27 -2.98
N LEU A 111 -3.09 -8.96 -3.15
CA LEU A 111 -4.19 -8.24 -3.82
C LEU A 111 -4.23 -8.49 -5.33
N THR A 112 -3.14 -8.95 -5.91
CA THR A 112 -3.06 -9.28 -7.33
C THR A 112 -3.66 -10.67 -7.56
N PRO A 113 -4.74 -10.82 -8.38
CA PRO A 113 -5.38 -12.11 -8.60
C PRO A 113 -4.43 -13.19 -9.10
N GLY A 114 -4.56 -14.37 -8.49
CA GLY A 114 -3.76 -15.54 -8.85
C GLY A 114 -2.44 -15.68 -8.09
N THR A 115 -2.17 -14.80 -7.13
CA THR A 115 -0.99 -14.85 -6.26
C THR A 115 -1.38 -14.61 -4.80
N ILE A 116 -0.73 -15.32 -3.87
CA ILE A 116 -0.90 -15.16 -2.42
C ILE A 116 0.45 -15.27 -1.77
N THR A 117 0.83 -14.29 -0.97
CA THR A 117 2.02 -14.34 -0.15
C THR A 117 1.76 -15.27 1.04
N VAL A 118 2.52 -16.35 1.12
CA VAL A 118 2.42 -17.37 2.18
C VAL A 118 3.34 -17.01 3.34
N ASP A 119 4.52 -16.50 3.02
CA ASP A 119 5.53 -16.12 4.00
C ASP A 119 6.38 -14.94 3.47
N ALA A 120 6.80 -14.07 4.39
CA ALA A 120 7.63 -12.92 4.07
C ALA A 120 8.66 -12.71 5.19
N ASP A 121 9.83 -13.33 5.03
CA ASP A 121 10.94 -13.24 5.97
C ASP A 121 12.10 -12.47 5.36
N SER A 122 12.49 -11.38 6.02
CA SER A 122 13.61 -10.51 5.66
C SER A 122 13.59 -10.04 4.20
N ASP A 123 14.34 -10.70 3.32
CA ASP A 123 14.42 -10.43 1.88
C ASP A 123 13.69 -11.46 1.02
N ARG A 124 13.10 -12.50 1.64
CA ARG A 124 12.49 -13.64 0.97
C ARG A 124 10.98 -13.58 1.07
N PHE A 125 10.33 -13.72 -0.08
CA PHE A 125 8.88 -13.80 -0.18
C PHE A 125 8.52 -15.15 -0.80
N THR A 126 7.81 -15.99 -0.04
CA THR A 126 7.25 -17.24 -0.54
C THR A 126 5.84 -16.99 -0.99
N VAL A 127 5.61 -17.16 -2.28
CA VAL A 127 4.34 -16.84 -2.94
C VAL A 127 3.76 -18.08 -3.58
N HIS A 128 2.51 -18.36 -3.26
CA HIS A 128 1.73 -19.36 -3.97
C HIS A 128 1.05 -18.71 -5.18
N CYS A 129 1.25 -19.26 -6.36
CA CYS A 129 0.76 -18.74 -7.63
C CYS A 129 -0.08 -19.78 -8.35
N LEU A 130 -1.14 -19.36 -9.03
CA LEU A 130 -1.89 -20.21 -9.97
C LEU A 130 -1.04 -20.65 -11.18
N HIS A 131 0.00 -19.90 -11.49
CA HIS A 131 1.00 -20.22 -12.51
C HIS A 131 2.24 -19.37 -12.26
N GLY A 132 3.45 -19.93 -12.37
CA GLY A 132 4.72 -19.22 -12.11
C GLY A 132 4.93 -17.94 -12.92
N ARG A 133 4.28 -17.80 -14.08
CA ARG A 133 4.34 -16.57 -14.90
C ARG A 133 3.75 -15.34 -14.20
N LEU A 134 2.84 -15.52 -13.23
CA LEU A 134 2.19 -14.40 -12.55
C LEU A 134 3.14 -13.67 -11.58
N ILE A 135 4.19 -14.34 -11.11
CA ILE A 135 5.19 -13.76 -10.21
C ILE A 135 6.53 -13.49 -10.91
N ALA A 136 6.66 -13.94 -12.16
CA ALA A 136 7.92 -13.79 -12.91
C ALA A 136 8.28 -12.30 -13.08
N GLY A 137 9.52 -11.94 -12.72
CA GLY A 137 10.02 -10.57 -12.83
C GLY A 137 9.57 -9.62 -11.71
N ILE A 138 9.01 -10.12 -10.63
CA ILE A 138 8.60 -9.28 -9.49
C ILE A 138 9.80 -8.51 -8.88
N GLU A 139 10.99 -9.11 -8.92
CA GLU A 139 12.22 -8.54 -8.37
C GLU A 139 12.60 -7.21 -9.03
N ASP A 140 12.38 -7.10 -10.36
CA ASP A 140 12.62 -5.88 -11.15
C ASP A 140 11.32 -5.12 -11.48
N SER A 141 10.26 -5.38 -10.73
CA SER A 141 8.97 -4.76 -10.97
C SER A 141 8.96 -3.28 -10.57
N THR A 142 8.06 -2.52 -11.20
CA THR A 142 7.79 -1.13 -10.84
C THR A 142 7.39 -0.99 -9.37
N PHE A 143 6.75 -2.01 -8.78
CA PHE A 143 6.46 -2.05 -7.35
C PHE A 143 7.71 -1.93 -6.49
N VAL A 144 8.68 -2.81 -6.75
CA VAL A 144 9.93 -2.87 -5.99
C VAL A 144 10.69 -1.56 -6.13
N HIS A 145 10.82 -1.02 -7.34
CA HIS A 145 11.48 0.26 -7.56
C HIS A 145 10.82 1.44 -6.84
N LEU A 146 9.48 1.48 -6.80
CA LEU A 146 8.75 2.52 -6.08
C LEU A 146 8.91 2.36 -4.57
N LEU A 147 8.86 1.14 -4.04
CA LEU A 147 9.07 0.88 -2.62
C LEU A 147 10.49 1.24 -2.19
N GLN A 148 11.51 0.88 -2.96
CA GLN A 148 12.90 1.27 -2.71
C GLN A 148 13.07 2.81 -2.70
N LYS A 149 12.42 3.54 -3.60
CA LYS A 149 12.39 5.02 -3.58
C LYS A 149 11.66 5.57 -2.36
N MET A 150 10.66 4.88 -1.83
CA MET A 150 9.94 5.29 -0.63
C MET A 150 10.77 5.06 0.64
N GLU A 151 11.70 4.12 0.62
CA GLU A 151 12.62 3.86 1.73
C GLU A 151 13.69 4.96 1.87
N GLY A 152 13.99 5.69 0.80
CA GLY A 152 14.86 6.87 0.76
C GLY A 152 16.24 6.54 0.48
#